data_05b5fc0ad53f1838cb306087344d7fce
#
_entry.id   05b5fc0ad53f1838cb306087344d7fce
#
_cell.length_a   1.000
_cell.length_b   1.000
_cell.length_c   1.000
_cell.angle_alpha   90.00
_cell.angle_beta   90.00
_cell.angle_gamma   90.00
#
_symmetry.space_group_name_H-M   'P 1'
#
loop_
_entity.id
_entity.type
_entity.pdbx_description
1 polymer ?
#
loop_
_entity_poly.entity_id
_entity_poly.type
_entity_poly.pdbx_seq_one_letter_code
_entity_poly.pdbx_strand_id
1 'polypeptide(L)'
;MEILILGHTGLLGNMVKSYFEYCNIQVNTIPNNIRWNSLEFKKFIIDNNFDFIINCIGAIPQRTKDFSINYELPIWLDENSNSKIIHPGTDCEMDNDEYGISKKIARDYIVNESKNTKIIKTSIIGTELNSNYSLMSWFLSNKDGDEVKGFTKQMWNGNTTLTWANFCLDLINNWNKYNNETILYSDCVSKYEILKNINTIFNRNIKILPYDSISINKCLVGDIKTNNIEIQIKDLKKFIEK
;
A
#
# COMPACT_ATOMS: atom_id res chain seq x y z
N MET A 1 16.03 -5.86 16.92
CA MET A 1 14.68 -5.39 16.53
C MET A 1 14.10 -6.45 15.61
N GLU A 2 13.06 -7.14 16.08
CA GLU A 2 12.38 -8.22 15.35
C GLU A 2 11.17 -7.66 14.62
N ILE A 3 11.16 -7.73 13.28
CA ILE A 3 10.08 -7.19 12.45
C ILE A 3 9.41 -8.34 11.71
N LEU A 4 8.08 -8.42 11.79
CA LEU A 4 7.27 -9.34 11.01
C LEU A 4 6.55 -8.58 9.87
N ILE A 5 6.64 -9.10 8.64
CA ILE A 5 5.86 -8.60 7.50
C ILE A 5 4.79 -9.64 7.16
N LEU A 6 3.54 -9.27 7.34
CA LEU A 6 2.39 -10.04 6.90
C LEU A 6 2.04 -9.66 5.45
N GLY A 7 1.75 -10.65 4.61
CA GLY A 7 1.41 -10.42 3.19
C GLY A 7 2.62 -10.09 2.30
N HIS A 8 3.81 -10.59 2.63
CA HIS A 8 5.08 -10.33 1.94
C HIS A 8 5.12 -10.73 0.45
N THR A 9 4.14 -11.47 -0.04
CA THR A 9 4.01 -11.83 -1.48
C THR A 9 3.05 -10.90 -2.25
N GLY A 10 2.37 -9.99 -1.56
CA GLY A 10 1.47 -9.00 -2.18
C GLY A 10 2.22 -7.75 -2.66
N LEU A 11 1.49 -6.85 -3.34
CA LEU A 11 2.01 -5.61 -3.91
C LEU A 11 2.86 -4.80 -2.92
N LEU A 12 2.29 -4.48 -1.76
CA LEU A 12 2.94 -3.64 -0.75
C LEU A 12 3.96 -4.44 0.06
N GLY A 13 3.57 -5.62 0.56
CA GLY A 13 4.42 -6.41 1.45
C GLY A 13 5.70 -6.90 0.79
N ASN A 14 5.68 -7.20 -0.52
CA ASN A 14 6.88 -7.52 -1.26
C ASN A 14 7.85 -6.33 -1.33
N MET A 15 7.33 -5.14 -1.60
CA MET A 15 8.17 -3.93 -1.65
C MET A 15 8.75 -3.60 -0.28
N VAL A 16 7.96 -3.70 0.79
CA VAL A 16 8.46 -3.46 2.16
C VAL A 16 9.57 -4.44 2.51
N LYS A 17 9.37 -5.73 2.22
CA LYS A 17 10.39 -6.76 2.43
C LYS A 17 11.68 -6.43 1.67
N SER A 18 11.57 -6.22 0.36
CA SER A 18 12.73 -5.95 -0.51
C SER A 18 13.47 -4.67 -0.10
N TYR A 19 12.74 -3.62 0.29
CA TYR A 19 13.35 -2.36 0.72
C TYR A 19 14.08 -2.51 2.08
N PHE A 20 13.49 -3.24 3.03
CA PHE A 20 14.13 -3.45 4.33
C PHE A 20 15.39 -4.31 4.21
N GLU A 21 15.33 -5.38 3.39
CA GLU A 21 16.51 -6.19 3.07
C GLU A 21 17.61 -5.38 2.38
N TYR A 22 17.23 -4.48 1.46
CA TYR A 22 18.18 -3.52 0.83
C TYR A 22 18.83 -2.59 1.86
N CYS A 23 18.10 -2.20 2.91
CA CYS A 23 18.63 -1.42 4.03
C CYS A 23 19.39 -2.26 5.07
N ASN A 24 19.68 -3.54 4.79
CA ASN A 24 20.30 -4.50 5.70
C ASN A 24 19.50 -4.72 7.01
N ILE A 25 18.19 -4.63 6.93
CA ILE A 25 17.28 -4.94 8.03
C ILE A 25 16.72 -6.34 7.83
N GLN A 26 17.03 -7.24 8.77
CA GLN A 26 16.45 -8.58 8.76
C GLN A 26 14.97 -8.52 9.12
N VAL A 27 14.13 -9.21 8.33
CA VAL A 27 12.69 -9.28 8.54
C VAL A 27 12.21 -10.73 8.58
N ASN A 28 11.19 -10.97 9.37
CA ASN A 28 10.48 -12.25 9.44
C ASN A 28 9.24 -12.21 8.56
N THR A 29 8.84 -13.37 8.06
CA THR A 29 7.60 -13.55 7.30
C THR A 29 6.86 -14.77 7.80
N ILE A 30 5.55 -14.78 7.66
CA ILE A 30 4.77 -15.97 7.98
C ILE A 30 4.80 -16.96 6.78
N PRO A 31 4.92 -18.28 7.01
CA PRO A 31 4.84 -19.27 5.93
C PRO A 31 3.56 -19.14 5.09
N ASN A 32 3.67 -19.30 3.77
CA ASN A 32 2.56 -19.07 2.84
C ASN A 32 1.36 -20.03 3.03
N ASN A 33 1.55 -21.16 3.69
CA ASN A 33 0.48 -22.12 4.02
C ASN A 33 -0.31 -21.73 5.27
N ILE A 34 0.21 -20.82 6.10
CA ILE A 34 -0.49 -20.31 7.29
C ILE A 34 -1.36 -19.11 6.87
N ARG A 35 -2.67 -19.27 7.03
CA ARG A 35 -3.66 -18.27 6.60
C ARG A 35 -4.25 -17.53 7.78
N TRP A 36 -4.65 -16.28 7.57
CA TRP A 36 -5.44 -15.50 8.51
C TRP A 36 -6.62 -16.33 9.04
N ASN A 37 -6.92 -16.15 10.32
CA ASN A 37 -7.96 -16.79 11.10
C ASN A 37 -7.77 -18.30 11.39
N SER A 38 -6.66 -18.93 10.94
CA SER A 38 -6.31 -20.28 11.42
C SER A 38 -5.73 -20.24 12.84
N LEU A 39 -5.82 -21.37 13.55
CA LEU A 39 -5.20 -21.51 14.88
C LEU A 39 -3.69 -21.35 14.81
N GLU A 40 -3.06 -21.82 13.72
CA GLU A 40 -1.63 -21.72 13.49
C GLU A 40 -1.20 -20.26 13.34
N PHE A 41 -2.00 -19.42 12.63
CA PHE A 41 -1.73 -18.00 12.49
C PHE A 41 -1.78 -17.31 13.85
N LYS A 42 -2.86 -17.54 14.59
CA LYS A 42 -3.07 -16.93 15.92
C LYS A 42 -1.95 -17.33 16.89
N LYS A 43 -1.60 -18.61 16.93
CA LYS A 43 -0.46 -19.10 17.70
C LYS A 43 0.84 -18.45 17.29
N PHE A 44 1.12 -18.41 15.98
CA PHE A 44 2.35 -17.80 15.47
C PHE A 44 2.52 -16.34 15.94
N ILE A 45 1.45 -15.56 15.92
CA ILE A 45 1.50 -14.15 16.38
C ILE A 45 1.69 -14.07 17.90
N ILE A 46 0.96 -14.88 18.68
CA ILE A 46 0.97 -14.82 20.14
C ILE A 46 2.28 -15.37 20.73
N ASP A 47 2.79 -16.47 20.17
CA ASP A 47 3.96 -17.18 20.72
C ASP A 47 5.28 -16.50 20.32
N ASN A 48 5.29 -15.57 19.37
CA ASN A 48 6.49 -14.85 18.97
C ASN A 48 6.43 -13.38 19.39
N ASN A 49 7.51 -12.89 19.95
CA ASN A 49 7.65 -11.50 20.38
C ASN A 49 8.30 -10.67 19.27
N PHE A 50 7.49 -10.03 18.42
CA PHE A 50 7.98 -9.06 17.45
C PHE A 50 7.95 -7.65 18.05
N ASP A 51 8.98 -6.85 17.77
CA ASP A 51 8.96 -5.42 18.09
C ASP A 51 7.94 -4.69 17.21
N PHE A 52 7.87 -5.09 15.93
CA PHE A 52 6.95 -4.51 14.94
C PHE A 52 6.28 -5.60 14.08
N ILE A 53 5.00 -5.37 13.77
CA ILE A 53 4.24 -6.12 12.77
C ILE A 53 3.79 -5.15 11.68
N ILE A 54 4.22 -5.37 10.44
CA ILE A 54 3.77 -4.60 9.27
C ILE A 54 2.69 -5.42 8.57
N ASN A 55 1.44 -5.00 8.72
CA ASN A 55 0.31 -5.71 8.14
C ASN A 55 0.05 -5.23 6.70
N CYS A 56 0.54 -5.99 5.71
CA CYS A 56 0.26 -5.75 4.29
C CYS A 56 -0.80 -6.73 3.72
N ILE A 57 -1.50 -7.47 4.58
CA ILE A 57 -2.63 -8.31 4.17
C ILE A 57 -3.88 -7.45 4.03
N GLY A 58 -4.62 -7.64 2.95
CA GLY A 58 -5.91 -7.00 2.71
C GLY A 58 -6.61 -7.59 1.51
N ALA A 59 -7.94 -7.46 1.49
CA ALA A 59 -8.81 -7.83 0.39
C ALA A 59 -9.05 -6.62 -0.52
N ILE A 60 -9.07 -6.86 -1.83
CA ILE A 60 -9.35 -5.83 -2.85
C ILE A 60 -10.49 -6.28 -3.78
N PRO A 61 -11.27 -5.36 -4.36
CA PRO A 61 -12.44 -5.69 -5.19
C PRO A 61 -12.15 -6.57 -6.40
N GLN A 62 -10.91 -6.52 -6.92
CA GLN A 62 -10.47 -7.33 -8.06
C GLN A 62 -10.30 -8.82 -7.73
N ARG A 63 -10.24 -9.19 -6.43
CA ARG A 63 -9.96 -10.57 -5.98
C ARG A 63 -11.11 -11.21 -5.21
N THR A 64 -11.93 -10.44 -4.53
CA THR A 64 -13.00 -10.97 -3.67
C THR A 64 -14.09 -9.93 -3.46
N LYS A 65 -15.25 -10.44 -2.99
CA LYS A 65 -16.35 -9.62 -2.46
C LYS A 65 -16.42 -9.65 -0.92
N ASP A 66 -15.63 -10.49 -0.27
CA ASP A 66 -15.51 -10.50 1.19
C ASP A 66 -14.33 -9.62 1.61
N PHE A 67 -14.64 -8.53 2.30
CA PHE A 67 -13.68 -7.54 2.78
C PHE A 67 -13.49 -7.58 4.30
N SER A 68 -14.03 -8.58 4.99
CA SER A 68 -13.96 -8.69 6.46
C SER A 68 -12.52 -8.66 6.99
N ILE A 69 -11.58 -9.28 6.27
CA ILE A 69 -10.15 -9.29 6.62
C ILE A 69 -9.55 -7.88 6.74
N ASN A 70 -10.12 -6.87 6.05
CA ASN A 70 -9.60 -5.51 6.08
C ASN A 70 -9.76 -4.82 7.43
N TYR A 71 -10.72 -5.26 8.25
CA TYR A 71 -10.92 -4.74 9.61
C TYR A 71 -10.72 -5.78 10.71
N GLU A 72 -11.10 -7.04 10.49
CA GLU A 72 -10.92 -8.08 11.51
C GLU A 72 -9.45 -8.33 11.84
N LEU A 73 -8.59 -8.44 10.82
CA LEU A 73 -7.17 -8.73 11.05
C LEU A 73 -6.45 -7.60 11.79
N PRO A 74 -6.49 -6.32 11.36
CA PRO A 74 -5.78 -5.26 12.08
C PRO A 74 -6.31 -5.04 13.50
N ILE A 75 -7.62 -5.16 13.73
CA ILE A 75 -8.23 -5.09 15.07
C ILE A 75 -7.73 -6.25 15.93
N TRP A 76 -7.79 -7.48 15.42
CA TRP A 76 -7.33 -8.64 16.16
C TRP A 76 -5.84 -8.57 16.51
N LEU A 77 -5.00 -8.08 15.59
CA LEU A 77 -3.56 -7.87 15.86
C LEU A 77 -3.34 -6.88 17.00
N ASP A 78 -4.06 -5.75 16.99
CA ASP A 78 -3.97 -4.73 18.03
C ASP A 78 -4.38 -5.26 19.43
N GLU A 79 -5.43 -6.07 19.46
CA GLU A 79 -5.98 -6.63 20.71
C GLU A 79 -5.16 -7.81 21.27
N ASN A 80 -4.46 -8.58 20.42
CA ASN A 80 -3.84 -9.85 20.80
C ASN A 80 -2.31 -9.88 20.66
N SER A 81 -1.68 -8.78 20.25
CA SER A 81 -0.23 -8.68 20.13
C SER A 81 0.30 -7.53 20.98
N ASN A 82 1.45 -7.73 21.61
CA ASN A 82 2.20 -6.67 22.29
C ASN A 82 3.09 -5.85 21.35
N SER A 83 3.12 -6.21 20.05
CA SER A 83 3.92 -5.54 19.04
C SER A 83 3.38 -4.17 18.69
N LYS A 84 4.24 -3.27 18.21
CA LYS A 84 3.82 -2.08 17.49
C LYS A 84 3.40 -2.46 16.09
N ILE A 85 2.23 -2.02 15.65
CA ILE A 85 1.63 -2.45 14.38
C ILE A 85 1.58 -1.28 13.41
N ILE A 86 1.94 -1.53 12.15
CA ILE A 86 1.80 -0.57 11.05
C ILE A 86 0.79 -1.13 10.04
N HIS A 87 -0.26 -0.34 9.76
CA HIS A 87 -1.35 -0.71 8.86
C HIS A 87 -1.49 0.29 7.72
N PRO A 88 -1.68 -0.16 6.45
CA PRO A 88 -1.90 0.74 5.32
C PRO A 88 -3.35 1.23 5.27
N GLY A 89 -3.54 2.55 5.35
CA GLY A 89 -4.78 3.24 5.02
C GLY A 89 -4.89 3.53 3.52
N THR A 90 -6.04 4.02 3.07
CA THR A 90 -6.35 4.29 1.67
C THR A 90 -7.23 5.53 1.49
N ASP A 91 -7.19 6.13 0.30
CA ASP A 91 -8.12 7.18 -0.14
C ASP A 91 -9.56 6.65 -0.31
N CYS A 92 -9.72 5.34 -0.52
CA CYS A 92 -11.03 4.70 -0.69
C CYS A 92 -11.89 4.65 0.58
N GLU A 93 -11.36 4.98 1.76
CA GLU A 93 -12.14 5.09 3.00
C GLU A 93 -13.25 6.16 2.93
N MET A 94 -13.17 7.05 1.94
CA MET A 94 -14.19 8.07 1.67
C MET A 94 -15.32 7.56 0.75
N ASP A 95 -15.17 6.35 0.20
CA ASP A 95 -16.19 5.75 -0.66
C ASP A 95 -17.26 5.04 0.19
N ASN A 96 -18.50 5.05 -0.32
CA ASN A 96 -19.62 4.38 0.33
C ASN A 96 -19.82 2.94 -0.19
N ASP A 97 -18.80 2.35 -0.80
CA ASP A 97 -18.83 0.95 -1.20
C ASP A 97 -18.34 0.03 -0.06
N GLU A 98 -18.60 -1.27 -0.18
CA GLU A 98 -18.25 -2.27 0.84
C GLU A 98 -16.74 -2.30 1.13
N TYR A 99 -15.90 -2.07 0.12
CA TYR A 99 -14.44 -2.00 0.30
C TYR A 99 -14.04 -0.77 1.12
N GLY A 100 -14.50 0.41 0.73
CA GLY A 100 -14.22 1.66 1.45
C GLY A 100 -14.70 1.60 2.90
N ILE A 101 -15.93 1.10 3.11
CA ILE A 101 -16.49 0.89 4.45
C ILE A 101 -15.61 -0.05 5.29
N SER A 102 -15.14 -1.17 4.73
CA SER A 102 -14.28 -2.11 5.45
C SER A 102 -12.96 -1.48 5.90
N LYS A 103 -12.35 -0.66 5.06
CA LYS A 103 -11.11 0.07 5.38
C LYS A 103 -11.37 1.15 6.43
N LYS A 104 -12.51 1.84 6.34
CA LYS A 104 -12.91 2.86 7.31
C LYS A 104 -13.14 2.28 8.71
N ILE A 105 -13.75 1.11 8.84
CA ILE A 105 -13.95 0.43 10.14
C ILE A 105 -12.59 0.23 10.84
N ALA A 106 -11.61 -0.32 10.14
CA ALA A 106 -10.27 -0.51 10.69
C ALA A 106 -9.63 0.83 11.11
N ARG A 107 -9.72 1.83 10.23
CA ARG A 107 -9.18 3.17 10.48
C ARG A 107 -9.81 3.81 11.72
N ASP A 108 -11.13 3.79 11.83
CA ASP A 108 -11.84 4.43 12.94
C ASP A 108 -11.51 3.74 14.27
N TYR A 109 -11.40 2.42 14.31
CA TYR A 109 -10.91 1.69 15.48
C TYR A 109 -9.48 2.13 15.85
N ILE A 110 -8.55 2.08 14.89
CA ILE A 110 -7.12 2.36 15.17
C ILE A 110 -6.93 3.78 15.66
N VAL A 111 -7.60 4.75 15.06
CA VAL A 111 -7.44 6.17 15.43
C VAL A 111 -8.00 6.47 16.80
N ASN A 112 -9.14 5.86 17.18
CA ASN A 112 -9.86 6.19 18.40
C ASN A 112 -9.51 5.31 19.59
N GLU A 113 -9.18 4.04 19.38
CA GLU A 113 -9.06 3.04 20.44
C GLU A 113 -7.66 2.45 20.58
N SER A 114 -6.88 2.35 19.49
CA SER A 114 -5.60 1.67 19.50
C SER A 114 -4.51 2.47 20.21
N LYS A 115 -3.67 1.75 20.96
CA LYS A 115 -2.46 2.30 21.60
C LYS A 115 -1.17 1.88 20.86
N ASN A 116 -1.23 0.80 20.11
CA ASN A 116 -0.04 0.15 19.54
C ASN A 116 -0.04 0.13 18.01
N THR A 117 -1.13 0.52 17.35
CA THR A 117 -1.23 0.51 15.88
C THR A 117 -1.17 1.92 15.31
N LYS A 118 -0.42 2.08 14.22
CA LYS A 118 -0.37 3.31 13.42
C LYS A 118 -0.70 3.05 11.97
N ILE A 119 -1.37 4.01 11.35
CA ILE A 119 -1.77 3.98 9.95
C ILE A 119 -0.86 4.88 9.13
N ILE A 120 -0.33 4.33 8.04
CA ILE A 120 0.23 5.11 6.93
C ILE A 120 -0.83 5.16 5.84
N LYS A 121 -1.51 6.30 5.74
CA LYS A 121 -2.62 6.49 4.80
C LYS A 121 -2.15 7.14 3.51
N THR A 122 -2.36 6.46 2.41
CA THR A 122 -2.15 6.96 1.05
C THR A 122 -2.74 5.98 0.04
N SER A 123 -3.01 6.43 -1.16
CA SER A 123 -3.21 5.52 -2.30
C SER A 123 -1.85 5.07 -2.84
N ILE A 124 -1.72 3.82 -3.29
CA ILE A 124 -0.42 3.28 -3.72
C ILE A 124 -0.43 2.75 -5.16
N ILE A 125 0.69 2.94 -5.86
CA ILE A 125 0.99 2.25 -7.12
C ILE A 125 2.33 1.53 -7.02
N GLY A 126 2.47 0.43 -7.77
CA GLY A 126 3.69 -0.38 -7.80
C GLY A 126 3.53 -1.59 -8.69
N THR A 127 4.58 -2.41 -8.76
CA THR A 127 4.59 -3.67 -9.52
C THR A 127 4.22 -4.84 -8.63
N GLU A 128 3.39 -5.74 -9.15
CA GLU A 128 2.99 -6.99 -8.49
C GLU A 128 3.87 -8.16 -8.96
N LEU A 129 4.12 -9.13 -8.08
CA LEU A 129 4.91 -10.31 -8.44
C LEU A 129 4.14 -11.30 -9.30
N ASN A 130 2.86 -11.53 -8.99
CA ASN A 130 2.10 -12.67 -9.51
C ASN A 130 0.75 -12.28 -10.11
N SER A 131 0.49 -10.99 -10.33
CA SER A 131 -0.78 -10.49 -10.88
C SER A 131 -0.60 -9.12 -11.53
N ASN A 132 -1.64 -8.66 -12.25
CA ASN A 132 -1.65 -7.36 -12.93
C ASN A 132 -2.91 -6.55 -12.55
N TYR A 133 -3.30 -6.57 -11.27
CA TYR A 133 -4.48 -5.84 -10.80
C TYR A 133 -4.17 -4.38 -10.47
N SER A 134 -2.93 -4.05 -10.06
CA SER A 134 -2.53 -2.67 -9.82
C SER A 134 -2.42 -1.89 -11.13
N LEU A 135 -2.68 -0.58 -11.05
CA LEU A 135 -2.61 0.31 -12.21
C LEU A 135 -1.27 0.20 -12.97
N MET A 136 -0.17 0.15 -12.23
CA MET A 136 1.17 0.06 -12.83
C MET A 136 1.41 -1.31 -13.48
N SER A 137 1.13 -2.41 -12.78
CA SER A 137 1.31 -3.76 -13.33
C SER A 137 0.40 -4.00 -14.54
N TRP A 138 -0.87 -3.57 -14.45
CA TRP A 138 -1.79 -3.63 -15.59
C TRP A 138 -1.24 -2.85 -16.79
N PHE A 139 -0.79 -1.62 -16.59
CA PHE A 139 -0.28 -0.80 -17.69
C PHE A 139 0.96 -1.44 -18.32
N LEU A 140 1.92 -1.89 -17.51
CA LEU A 140 3.16 -2.51 -18.00
C LEU A 140 2.95 -3.88 -18.66
N SER A 141 1.82 -4.55 -18.41
CA SER A 141 1.48 -5.83 -19.07
C SER A 141 0.94 -5.67 -20.49
N ASN A 142 0.56 -4.46 -20.92
CA ASN A 142 0.18 -4.20 -22.30
C ASN A 142 1.41 -4.32 -23.22
N LYS A 143 1.18 -4.65 -24.50
CA LYS A 143 2.25 -4.73 -25.50
C LYS A 143 2.57 -3.36 -26.07
N ASP A 144 3.79 -3.19 -26.56
CA ASP A 144 4.15 -2.00 -27.31
C ASP A 144 3.29 -1.90 -28.59
N GLY A 145 2.75 -0.73 -28.84
CA GLY A 145 1.77 -0.48 -29.90
C GLY A 145 0.30 -0.60 -29.47
N ASP A 146 0.00 -1.17 -28.29
CA ASP A 146 -1.36 -1.22 -27.76
C ASP A 146 -1.89 0.21 -27.50
N GLU A 147 -3.22 0.34 -27.52
CA GLU A 147 -3.92 1.58 -27.18
C GLU A 147 -4.66 1.41 -25.85
N VAL A 148 -4.48 2.36 -24.93
CA VAL A 148 -5.18 2.39 -23.65
C VAL A 148 -5.81 3.76 -23.40
N LYS A 149 -6.91 3.79 -22.64
CA LYS A 149 -7.55 5.05 -22.22
C LYS A 149 -6.87 5.59 -20.97
N GLY A 150 -6.46 6.87 -21.02
CA GLY A 150 -5.97 7.61 -19.87
C GLY A 150 -7.03 8.61 -19.40
N PHE A 151 -7.52 8.45 -18.16
CA PHE A 151 -8.58 9.29 -17.61
C PHE A 151 -8.04 10.66 -17.21
N THR A 152 -8.48 11.73 -17.92
CA THR A 152 -8.01 13.10 -17.72
C THR A 152 -8.62 13.79 -16.52
N LYS A 153 -9.81 13.34 -16.07
CA LYS A 153 -10.57 13.93 -14.95
C LYS A 153 -10.60 13.04 -13.69
N GLN A 154 -9.84 11.96 -13.66
CA GLN A 154 -9.67 11.15 -12.45
C GLN A 154 -8.37 11.55 -11.77
N MET A 155 -8.51 12.38 -10.74
CA MET A 155 -7.39 12.99 -10.02
C MET A 155 -6.92 12.11 -8.85
N TRP A 156 -5.61 12.08 -8.63
CA TRP A 156 -4.95 11.24 -7.66
C TRP A 156 -3.62 11.85 -7.21
N ASN A 157 -3.22 11.68 -5.96
CA ASN A 157 -1.95 12.16 -5.40
C ASN A 157 -1.29 11.19 -4.43
N GLY A 158 -1.44 9.90 -4.66
CA GLY A 158 -0.84 8.87 -3.83
C GLY A 158 0.67 8.71 -4.05
N ASN A 159 1.19 7.58 -3.65
CA ASN A 159 2.63 7.30 -3.61
C ASN A 159 2.96 5.96 -4.28
N THR A 160 4.24 5.75 -4.58
CA THR A 160 4.72 4.41 -4.94
C THR A 160 4.86 3.54 -3.70
N THR A 161 4.79 2.21 -3.90
CA THR A 161 5.05 1.26 -2.82
C THR A 161 6.44 1.42 -2.20
N LEU A 162 7.43 1.88 -2.97
CA LEU A 162 8.77 2.19 -2.46
C LEU A 162 8.77 3.40 -1.52
N THR A 163 8.05 4.47 -1.87
CA THR A 163 7.90 5.66 -1.01
C THR A 163 7.20 5.28 0.30
N TRP A 164 6.16 4.43 0.22
CA TRP A 164 5.50 3.89 1.41
C TRP A 164 6.45 3.08 2.29
N ALA A 165 7.25 2.18 1.71
CA ALA A 165 8.22 1.35 2.44
C ALA A 165 9.32 2.19 3.12
N ASN A 166 9.80 3.23 2.43
CA ASN A 166 10.75 4.19 2.99
C ASN A 166 10.17 4.91 4.21
N PHE A 167 8.94 5.43 4.09
CA PHE A 167 8.27 6.09 5.21
C PHE A 167 7.95 5.12 6.35
N CYS A 168 7.61 3.86 6.04
CA CYS A 168 7.39 2.84 7.04
C CYS A 168 8.64 2.63 7.92
N LEU A 169 9.82 2.62 7.32
CA LEU A 169 11.08 2.55 8.06
C LEU A 169 11.33 3.80 8.90
N ASP A 170 11.04 4.98 8.38
CA ASP A 170 11.15 6.23 9.16
C ASP A 170 10.17 6.23 10.34
N LEU A 171 8.94 5.75 10.16
CA LEU A 171 7.95 5.61 11.23
C LEU A 171 8.40 4.64 12.31
N ILE A 172 9.03 3.51 11.96
CA ILE A 172 9.62 2.57 12.92
C ILE A 172 10.69 3.27 13.76
N ASN A 173 11.60 3.97 13.12
CA ASN A 173 12.72 4.62 13.78
C ASN A 173 12.29 5.83 14.65
N ASN A 174 11.17 6.45 14.32
CA ASN A 174 10.67 7.67 14.95
C ASN A 174 9.23 7.49 15.48
N TRP A 175 8.91 6.32 16.04
CA TRP A 175 7.54 5.94 16.42
C TRP A 175 6.77 7.01 17.17
N ASN A 176 7.38 7.63 18.19
CA ASN A 176 6.71 8.62 19.04
C ASN A 176 6.54 10.00 18.40
N LYS A 177 7.13 10.22 17.24
CA LYS A 177 7.00 11.48 16.49
C LYS A 177 5.67 11.56 15.73
N TYR A 178 5.12 10.43 15.35
CA TYR A 178 3.93 10.35 14.47
C TYR A 178 2.67 10.03 15.26
N ASN A 179 1.54 10.55 14.79
CA ASN A 179 0.21 10.23 15.31
C ASN A 179 -0.23 8.81 14.91
N ASN A 180 -1.41 8.37 15.40
CA ASN A 180 -1.98 7.07 15.03
C ASN A 180 -2.34 6.99 13.53
N GLU A 181 -2.59 8.11 12.87
CA GLU A 181 -2.73 8.19 11.42
C GLU A 181 -1.76 9.24 10.88
N THR A 182 -1.01 8.90 9.84
CA THR A 182 -0.17 9.84 9.09
C THR A 182 -0.52 9.72 7.61
N ILE A 183 -0.94 10.84 7.01
CA ILE A 183 -1.37 10.91 5.62
C ILE A 183 -0.21 11.39 4.75
N LEU A 184 0.23 10.54 3.82
CA LEU A 184 1.22 10.88 2.80
C LEU A 184 0.52 11.26 1.50
N TYR A 185 0.95 12.34 0.86
CA TYR A 185 0.41 12.78 -0.40
C TYR A 185 1.49 13.39 -1.31
N SER A 186 1.33 13.23 -2.61
CA SER A 186 2.14 13.88 -3.64
C SER A 186 1.35 15.02 -4.31
N ASP A 187 1.89 15.54 -5.42
CA ASP A 187 1.14 16.47 -6.25
C ASP A 187 -0.07 15.77 -6.90
N CYS A 188 -1.18 16.50 -6.95
CA CYS A 188 -2.42 15.98 -7.53
C CYS A 188 -2.31 15.96 -9.05
N VAL A 189 -2.39 14.78 -9.65
CA VAL A 189 -2.27 14.52 -11.10
C VAL A 189 -3.40 13.65 -11.61
N SER A 190 -3.69 13.68 -12.89
CA SER A 190 -4.66 12.78 -13.51
C SER A 190 -4.09 11.37 -13.70
N LYS A 191 -4.95 10.36 -13.76
CA LYS A 191 -4.51 8.99 -14.15
C LYS A 191 -3.88 8.97 -15.53
N TYR A 192 -4.29 9.85 -16.44
CA TYR A 192 -3.65 10.03 -17.74
C TYR A 192 -2.16 10.42 -17.61
N GLU A 193 -1.85 11.38 -16.75
CA GLU A 193 -0.48 11.83 -16.49
C GLU A 193 0.35 10.73 -15.82
N ILE A 194 -0.24 9.97 -14.89
CA ILE A 194 0.45 8.82 -14.28
C ILE A 194 0.86 7.80 -15.33
N LEU A 195 -0.06 7.42 -16.24
CA LEU A 195 0.25 6.47 -17.31
C LEU A 195 1.32 7.00 -18.26
N LYS A 196 1.30 8.29 -18.60
CA LYS A 196 2.36 8.93 -19.40
C LYS A 196 3.72 8.85 -18.73
N ASN A 197 3.79 9.12 -17.43
CA ASN A 197 5.02 9.02 -16.67
C ASN A 197 5.56 7.58 -16.67
N ILE A 198 4.69 6.59 -16.42
CA ILE A 198 5.07 5.17 -16.47
C ILE A 198 5.58 4.80 -17.86
N ASN A 199 4.85 5.18 -18.92
CA ASN A 199 5.21 4.89 -20.30
C ASN A 199 6.62 5.41 -20.65
N THR A 200 6.88 6.67 -20.34
CA THR A 200 8.16 7.32 -20.59
C THR A 200 9.30 6.71 -19.76
N ILE A 201 9.09 6.56 -18.45
CA ILE A 201 10.14 6.12 -17.54
C ILE A 201 10.52 4.65 -17.78
N PHE A 202 9.54 3.79 -18.11
CA PHE A 202 9.79 2.38 -18.40
C PHE A 202 10.11 2.10 -19.88
N ASN A 203 10.30 3.17 -20.69
CA ASN A 203 10.62 3.07 -22.12
C ASN A 203 9.61 2.18 -22.89
N ARG A 204 8.32 2.34 -22.59
CA ARG A 204 7.24 1.61 -23.28
C ARG A 204 6.72 2.46 -24.44
N ASN A 205 6.23 1.79 -25.46
CA ASN A 205 5.60 2.44 -26.63
C ASN A 205 4.10 2.09 -26.68
N ILE A 206 3.37 2.46 -25.60
CA ILE A 206 1.93 2.27 -25.50
C ILE A 206 1.24 3.59 -25.83
N LYS A 207 0.24 3.57 -26.72
CA LYS A 207 -0.53 4.75 -27.10
C LYS A 207 -1.60 5.06 -26.05
N ILE A 208 -1.44 6.16 -25.32
CA ILE A 208 -2.38 6.56 -24.28
C ILE A 208 -3.33 7.61 -24.86
N LEU A 209 -4.59 7.23 -25.03
CA LEU A 209 -5.63 8.12 -25.53
C LEU A 209 -6.25 8.90 -24.36
N PRO A 210 -6.26 10.25 -24.42
CA PRO A 210 -6.96 11.03 -23.41
C PRO A 210 -8.45 10.69 -23.43
N TYR A 211 -9.01 10.41 -22.26
CA TYR A 211 -10.41 10.04 -22.13
C TYR A 211 -11.09 10.86 -21.04
N ASP A 212 -12.04 11.67 -21.46
CA ASP A 212 -12.87 12.48 -20.57
C ASP A 212 -13.98 11.60 -19.98
N SER A 213 -13.80 11.22 -18.73
CA SER A 213 -14.79 10.48 -17.94
C SER A 213 -15.46 11.39 -16.91
N ILE A 214 -16.32 10.79 -16.10
CA ILE A 214 -16.83 11.43 -14.87
C ILE A 214 -15.65 11.92 -14.03
N SER A 215 -15.74 13.15 -13.56
CA SER A 215 -14.74 13.75 -12.69
C SER A 215 -14.75 13.06 -11.33
N ILE A 216 -13.60 12.53 -10.94
CA ILE A 216 -13.37 11.90 -9.64
C ILE A 216 -12.11 12.52 -9.04
N ASN A 217 -12.22 13.03 -7.83
CA ASN A 217 -11.06 13.57 -7.11
C ASN A 217 -10.75 12.70 -5.89
N LYS A 218 -9.63 11.98 -5.95
CA LYS A 218 -9.09 11.15 -4.88
C LYS A 218 -7.83 11.75 -4.25
N CYS A 219 -7.58 13.04 -4.47
CA CYS A 219 -6.43 13.72 -3.89
C CYS A 219 -6.65 13.92 -2.39
N LEU A 220 -5.75 13.34 -1.60
CA LEU A 220 -5.72 13.52 -0.14
C LEU A 220 -5.10 14.86 0.22
N VAL A 221 -5.56 15.43 1.31
CA VAL A 221 -4.89 16.51 2.04
C VAL A 221 -4.34 15.90 3.31
N GLY A 222 -3.06 16.10 3.60
CA GLY A 222 -2.42 15.33 4.65
C GLY A 222 -1.26 16.00 5.34
N ASP A 223 -0.52 15.16 6.08
CA ASP A 223 0.51 15.58 7.02
C ASP A 223 1.88 15.77 6.36
N ILE A 224 2.21 14.88 5.39
CA ILE A 224 3.54 14.84 4.80
C ILE A 224 3.42 14.86 3.26
N LYS A 225 3.91 15.94 2.67
CA LYS A 225 4.07 16.03 1.22
C LYS A 225 5.33 15.28 0.79
N THR A 226 5.16 14.31 -0.09
CA THR A 226 6.24 13.52 -0.69
C THR A 226 6.68 14.14 -2.03
N ASN A 227 7.71 13.57 -2.66
CA ASN A 227 8.11 13.93 -4.03
C ASN A 227 6.94 13.76 -5.00
N ASN A 228 6.97 14.49 -6.13
CA ASN A 228 6.02 14.28 -7.21
C ASN A 228 6.12 12.85 -7.75
N ILE A 229 5.03 12.40 -8.38
CA ILE A 229 4.90 11.00 -8.80
C ILE A 229 5.92 10.59 -9.89
N GLU A 230 6.37 11.52 -10.72
CA GLU A 230 7.40 11.25 -11.73
C GLU A 230 8.72 10.85 -11.08
N ILE A 231 9.17 11.60 -10.07
CA ILE A 231 10.39 11.28 -9.30
C ILE A 231 10.23 9.92 -8.60
N GLN A 232 9.10 9.70 -7.95
CA GLN A 232 8.83 8.45 -7.26
C GLN A 232 8.84 7.22 -8.19
N ILE A 233 8.33 7.35 -9.43
CA ILE A 233 8.35 6.28 -10.43
C ILE A 233 9.78 6.02 -10.92
N LYS A 234 10.59 7.06 -11.10
CA LYS A 234 12.02 6.92 -11.45
C LYS A 234 12.78 6.17 -10.35
N ASP A 235 12.55 6.54 -9.09
CA ASP A 235 13.19 5.90 -7.94
C ASP A 235 12.76 4.44 -7.82
N LEU A 236 11.47 4.15 -8.00
CA LEU A 236 10.93 2.80 -8.00
C LEU A 236 11.59 1.95 -9.09
N LYS A 237 11.63 2.45 -10.34
CA LYS A 237 12.28 1.73 -11.45
C LYS A 237 13.73 1.42 -11.12
N LYS A 238 14.50 2.42 -10.70
CA LYS A 238 15.91 2.23 -10.31
C LYS A 238 16.09 1.22 -9.19
N PHE A 239 15.12 1.10 -8.28
CA PHE A 239 15.16 0.15 -7.18
C PHE A 239 14.89 -1.28 -7.65
N ILE A 240 13.89 -1.50 -8.51
CA ILE A 240 13.51 -2.83 -8.97
C ILE A 240 14.43 -3.41 -10.06
N GLU A 241 15.25 -2.58 -10.71
CA GLU A 241 16.23 -2.98 -11.74
C GLU A 241 17.64 -3.26 -11.16
N LYS A 242 17.82 -3.19 -9.83
CA LYS A 242 19.05 -3.56 -9.13
C LYS A 242 19.13 -5.05 -8.87
#